data_189e9b52f4c6205c5a869903eeadb520
#
_entry.id   189e9b52f4c6205c5a869903eeadb520
#
_cell.length_a   1.000
_cell.length_b   1.000
_cell.length_c   1.000
_cell.angle_alpha   90.00
_cell.angle_beta   90.00
_cell.angle_gamma   90.00
#
_symmetry.space_group_name_H-M   'P 1'
#
loop_
_entity.id
_entity.type
_entity.pdbx_description
1 polymer ?
#
loop_
_entity_poly.entity_id
_entity_poly.type
_entity_poly.pdbx_seq_one_letter_code
_entity_poly.pdbx_strand_id
1 'polypeptide(L)'
;NQPAGHVEQGETLFEAALRETLEESRWQVELKGVIGITLYTTTTSGTTYNRTAFYAEPITECLDRAYDKGIERAVWMSYDEIIAAKDKMRSDRVIKTIDQYLSGHRYPLELIYGD
;
A
#
# COMPACT_ATOMS: atom_id res chain seq x y z
N ASN A 1 -7.00 -6.05 3.01
CA ASN A 1 -5.88 -5.16 3.25
C ASN A 1 -5.34 -4.58 1.94
N GLN A 2 -4.65 -3.48 2.04
CA GLN A 2 -3.90 -2.88 0.92
C GLN A 2 -2.59 -3.66 0.72
N PRO A 3 -2.04 -3.66 -0.52
CA PRO A 3 -0.69 -4.17 -0.72
C PRO A 3 0.29 -3.40 0.18
N ALA A 4 1.07 -4.12 0.95
CA ALA A 4 2.03 -3.54 1.87
C ALA A 4 3.09 -4.56 2.25
N GLY A 5 4.25 -4.08 2.68
CA GLY A 5 5.30 -4.95 3.15
C GLY A 5 6.53 -4.17 3.57
N HIS A 6 7.54 -4.90 3.94
CA HIS A 6 8.80 -4.33 4.44
C HIS A 6 9.75 -4.03 3.29
N VAL A 7 10.51 -2.94 3.45
CA VAL A 7 11.62 -2.65 2.53
C VAL A 7 12.72 -3.68 2.76
N GLU A 8 13.18 -4.28 1.68
CA GLU A 8 14.29 -5.21 1.72
C GLU A 8 15.62 -4.46 1.60
N GLN A 9 16.68 -5.10 2.08
CA GLN A 9 18.01 -4.51 1.99
C GLN A 9 18.35 -4.21 0.53
N GLY A 10 18.81 -3.00 0.27
CA GLY A 10 19.21 -2.55 -1.06
C GLY A 10 18.06 -1.99 -1.89
N GLU A 11 16.82 -2.04 -1.40
CA GLU A 11 15.68 -1.44 -2.09
C GLU A 11 15.48 0.01 -1.66
N THR A 12 14.99 0.82 -2.60
CA THR A 12 14.40 2.12 -2.25
C THR A 12 12.96 1.90 -1.78
N LEU A 13 12.37 2.92 -1.17
CA LEU A 13 10.96 2.88 -0.79
C LEU A 13 10.06 2.68 -2.01
N PHE A 14 10.42 3.29 -3.15
CA PHE A 14 9.66 3.14 -4.40
C PHE A 14 9.71 1.70 -4.92
N GLU A 15 10.89 1.12 -4.94
CA GLU A 15 11.08 -0.26 -5.38
C GLU A 15 10.31 -1.24 -4.51
N ALA A 16 10.34 -1.04 -3.20
CA ALA A 16 9.58 -1.88 -2.27
C ALA A 16 8.08 -1.77 -2.52
N ALA A 17 7.55 -0.57 -2.71
CA ALA A 17 6.13 -0.35 -2.95
C ALA A 17 5.68 -1.02 -4.26
N LEU A 18 6.47 -0.90 -5.32
CA LEU A 18 6.17 -1.53 -6.61
C LEU A 18 6.23 -3.06 -6.51
N ARG A 19 7.23 -3.59 -5.84
CA ARG A 19 7.39 -5.04 -5.65
C ARG A 19 6.23 -5.62 -4.85
N GLU A 20 5.90 -5.04 -3.72
CA GLU A 20 4.80 -5.53 -2.87
C GLU A 20 3.46 -5.46 -3.58
N THR A 21 3.22 -4.38 -4.34
CA THR A 21 1.99 -4.24 -5.10
C THR A 21 1.89 -5.35 -6.15
N LEU A 22 2.97 -5.62 -6.87
CA LEU A 22 2.98 -6.68 -7.89
C LEU A 22 2.78 -8.06 -7.27
N GLU A 23 3.47 -8.36 -6.17
CA GLU A 23 3.38 -9.66 -5.50
C GLU A 23 1.99 -9.92 -4.93
N GLU A 24 1.35 -8.91 -4.37
CA GLU A 24 0.08 -9.06 -3.67
C GLU A 24 -1.15 -8.81 -4.53
N SER A 25 -1.01 -8.08 -5.63
CA SER A 25 -2.15 -7.76 -6.51
C SER A 25 -2.02 -8.25 -7.94
N ARG A 26 -0.82 -8.62 -8.37
CA ARG A 26 -0.46 -8.94 -9.76
C ARG A 26 -0.51 -7.73 -10.70
N TRP A 27 -0.59 -6.53 -10.15
CA TRP A 27 -0.60 -5.31 -10.96
C TRP A 27 0.74 -4.61 -10.97
N GLN A 28 1.20 -4.24 -12.15
CA GLN A 28 2.22 -3.23 -12.32
C GLN A 28 1.55 -1.87 -12.27
N VAL A 29 2.10 -1.00 -11.45
CA VAL A 29 1.55 0.34 -11.25
C VAL A 29 2.65 1.39 -11.42
N GLU A 30 2.22 2.62 -11.68
CA GLU A 30 3.11 3.78 -11.67
C GLU A 30 2.81 4.59 -10.41
N LEU A 31 3.81 4.80 -9.57
CA LEU A 31 3.65 5.63 -8.38
C LEU A 31 3.49 7.09 -8.83
N LYS A 32 2.47 7.75 -8.32
CA LYS A 32 2.15 9.13 -8.68
C LYS A 32 2.49 10.13 -7.58
N GLY A 33 2.45 9.70 -6.34
CA GLY A 33 2.78 10.57 -5.24
C GLY A 33 2.69 9.88 -3.90
N VAL A 34 2.91 10.68 -2.87
CA VAL A 34 2.90 10.25 -1.47
C VAL A 34 1.60 10.72 -0.82
N ILE A 35 0.94 9.83 -0.10
CA ILE A 35 -0.24 10.19 0.71
C ILE A 35 0.22 10.70 2.06
N GLY A 36 1.19 10.05 2.68
CA GLY A 36 1.70 10.45 3.97
C GLY A 36 2.61 9.42 4.60
N ILE A 37 3.15 9.80 5.74
CA ILE A 37 4.04 8.96 6.54
C ILE A 37 3.44 8.86 7.93
N THR A 38 3.38 7.65 8.48
CA THR A 38 2.84 7.43 9.82
C THR A 38 3.67 6.41 10.58
N LEU A 39 3.63 6.53 11.89
CA LEU A 39 4.25 5.54 12.79
C LEU A 39 3.14 4.74 13.47
N TYR A 40 3.37 3.46 13.65
CA TYR A 40 2.50 2.65 14.49
C TYR A 40 3.31 1.57 15.18
N THR A 41 2.84 1.19 16.37
CA THR A 41 3.47 0.16 17.18
C THR A 41 2.53 -1.03 17.30
N THR A 42 3.02 -2.23 16.99
CA THR A 42 2.22 -3.44 17.14
C THR A 42 2.10 -3.81 18.62
N THR A 43 0.92 -4.24 19.03
CA THR A 43 0.67 -4.64 20.41
C THR A 43 1.30 -5.99 20.76
N THR A 44 1.52 -6.84 19.74
CA THR A 44 2.05 -8.20 19.95
C THR A 44 3.55 -8.22 20.16
N SER A 45 4.30 -7.45 19.36
CA SER A 45 5.78 -7.45 19.41
C SER A 45 6.38 -6.19 19.98
N GLY A 46 5.60 -5.13 20.15
CA GLY A 46 6.11 -3.83 20.57
C GLY A 46 6.95 -3.13 19.51
N THR A 47 6.97 -3.65 18.30
CA THR A 47 7.75 -3.06 17.19
C THR A 47 7.05 -1.84 16.63
N THR A 48 7.81 -0.75 16.47
CA THR A 48 7.30 0.46 15.85
C THR A 48 7.72 0.48 14.39
N TYR A 49 6.74 0.68 13.51
CA TYR A 49 6.93 0.75 12.08
C TYR A 49 6.75 2.17 11.57
N ASN A 50 7.62 2.58 10.66
CA ASN A 50 7.46 3.79 9.88
C ASN A 50 6.84 3.37 8.54
N ARG A 51 5.61 3.80 8.31
CA ARG A 51 4.84 3.43 7.13
C ARG A 51 4.72 4.61 6.18
N THR A 52 5.17 4.41 4.95
CA THR A 52 4.99 5.39 3.86
C THR A 52 3.90 4.88 2.93
N ALA A 53 2.89 5.69 2.70
CA ALA A 53 1.79 5.34 1.81
C ALA A 53 1.88 6.15 0.52
N PHE A 54 1.73 5.46 -0.61
CA PHE A 54 1.75 6.05 -1.94
C PHE A 54 0.38 5.92 -2.59
N TYR A 55 0.11 6.79 -3.58
CA TYR A 55 -0.96 6.56 -4.53
C TYR A 55 -0.36 6.33 -5.90
N ALA A 56 -1.06 5.54 -6.70
CA ALA A 56 -0.52 5.03 -7.95
C ALA A 56 -1.63 4.84 -8.97
N GLU A 57 -1.23 4.71 -10.23
CA GLU A 57 -2.13 4.35 -11.32
C GLU A 57 -1.78 2.96 -11.83
N PRO A 58 -2.78 2.12 -12.14
CA PRO A 58 -2.52 0.80 -12.70
C PRO A 58 -2.02 0.93 -14.14
N ILE A 59 -1.04 0.09 -14.49
CA ILE A 59 -0.51 0.01 -15.86
C ILE A 59 -1.01 -1.26 -16.53
N THR A 60 -0.71 -2.42 -15.92
CA THR A 60 -0.99 -3.71 -16.54
C THR A 60 -1.19 -4.78 -15.48
N GLU A 61 -2.14 -5.69 -15.71
CA GLU A 61 -2.32 -6.86 -14.86
C GLU A 61 -1.51 -8.03 -15.41
N CYS A 62 -0.65 -8.61 -14.56
CA CYS A 62 0.19 -9.75 -14.94
C CYS A 62 -0.56 -11.05 -14.66
N LEU A 63 -1.43 -11.45 -15.57
CA LEU A 63 -2.35 -12.58 -15.40
C LEU A 63 -1.64 -13.94 -15.26
N ASP A 64 -0.43 -14.05 -15.81
CA ASP A 64 0.37 -15.27 -15.74
C ASP A 64 1.17 -15.39 -14.45
N ARG A 65 1.15 -14.36 -13.62
CA ARG A 65 1.86 -14.35 -12.34
C ARG A 65 0.96 -14.87 -11.23
N ALA A 66 1.50 -15.74 -10.39
CA ALA A 66 0.79 -16.21 -9.20
C ALA A 66 0.78 -15.11 -8.13
N TYR A 67 -0.25 -15.09 -7.30
CA TYR A 67 -0.26 -14.27 -6.09
C TYR A 67 0.77 -14.79 -5.10
N ASP A 68 1.29 -13.89 -4.29
CA ASP A 68 2.17 -14.26 -3.19
C ASP A 68 1.45 -15.15 -2.19
N LYS A 69 2.22 -15.94 -1.46
CA LYS A 69 1.66 -16.90 -0.48
C LYS A 69 0.79 -16.17 0.54
N GLY A 70 -0.40 -16.72 0.76
CA GLY A 70 -1.37 -16.15 1.70
C GLY A 70 -2.35 -15.18 1.06
N ILE A 71 -2.15 -14.83 -0.20
CA ILE A 71 -3.07 -13.97 -0.95
C ILE A 71 -3.99 -14.84 -1.79
N GLU A 72 -5.30 -14.76 -1.53
CA GLU A 72 -6.29 -15.51 -2.31
C GLU A 72 -6.57 -14.82 -3.64
N ARG A 73 -6.76 -13.50 -3.60
CA ARG A 73 -7.07 -12.69 -4.78
C ARG A 73 -6.92 -11.21 -4.48
N ALA A 74 -6.84 -10.41 -5.52
CA ALA A 74 -6.94 -8.96 -5.44
C ALA A 74 -8.21 -8.52 -6.19
N VAL A 75 -8.92 -7.55 -5.64
CA VAL A 75 -10.16 -7.04 -6.21
C VAL A 75 -10.16 -5.52 -6.20
N TRP A 76 -10.83 -4.95 -7.19
CA TRP A 76 -11.11 -3.52 -7.20
C TRP A 76 -12.33 -3.25 -6.31
N MET A 77 -12.22 -2.23 -5.48
CA MET A 77 -13.31 -1.85 -4.59
C MET A 77 -13.50 -0.34 -4.60
N SER A 78 -14.73 0.09 -4.64
CA SER A 78 -15.07 1.50 -4.42
C SER A 78 -14.90 1.84 -2.94
N TYR A 79 -14.86 3.14 -2.64
CA TYR A 79 -14.80 3.61 -1.25
C TYR A 79 -15.97 3.06 -0.42
N ASP A 80 -17.19 3.13 -0.98
CA ASP A 80 -18.39 2.65 -0.29
C ASP A 80 -18.32 1.15 0.00
N GLU A 81 -17.80 0.36 -0.94
CA GLU A 81 -17.59 -1.07 -0.73
C GLU A 81 -16.58 -1.34 0.37
N ILE A 82 -15.51 -0.54 0.44
CA ILE A 82 -14.49 -0.66 1.49
C ILE A 82 -15.09 -0.34 2.86
N ILE A 83 -15.87 0.73 2.95
CA ILE A 83 -16.54 1.12 4.20
C ILE A 83 -17.50 0.02 4.64
N ALA A 84 -18.26 -0.56 3.70
CA ALA A 84 -19.18 -1.66 4.02
C ALA A 84 -18.45 -2.90 4.53
N ALA A 85 -17.20 -3.09 4.15
CA ALA A 85 -16.37 -4.23 4.56
C ALA A 85 -15.39 -3.89 5.70
N LYS A 86 -15.55 -2.75 6.37
CA LYS A 86 -14.58 -2.26 7.37
C LYS A 86 -14.27 -3.27 8.47
N ASP A 87 -15.23 -4.07 8.87
CA ASP A 87 -15.07 -5.07 9.93
C ASP A 87 -14.19 -6.25 9.49
N LYS A 88 -13.99 -6.41 8.18
CA LYS A 88 -13.13 -7.43 7.60
C LYS A 88 -11.70 -6.92 7.34
N MET A 89 -11.47 -5.63 7.53
CA MET A 89 -10.15 -5.04 7.31
C MET A 89 -9.20 -5.45 8.43
N ARG A 90 -7.94 -5.64 8.07
CA ARG A 90 -6.91 -6.01 9.04
C ARG A 90 -6.72 -4.94 10.11
N SER A 91 -6.88 -3.68 9.72
CA SER A 91 -6.80 -2.55 10.65
C SER A 91 -7.54 -1.35 10.09
N ASP A 92 -7.82 -0.37 10.95
CA ASP A 92 -8.43 0.89 10.54
C ASP A 92 -7.47 1.78 9.73
N ARG A 93 -6.18 1.43 9.67
CA ARG A 93 -5.19 2.17 8.88
C ARG A 93 -5.52 2.19 7.39
N VAL A 94 -6.17 1.13 6.88
CA VAL A 94 -6.60 1.07 5.47
C VAL A 94 -7.52 2.25 5.17
N ILE A 95 -8.58 2.40 5.95
CA ILE A 95 -9.58 3.46 5.73
C ILE A 95 -8.98 4.84 6.01
N LYS A 96 -8.19 4.97 7.07
CA LYS A 96 -7.52 6.24 7.40
C LYS A 96 -6.61 6.71 6.28
N THR A 97 -5.87 5.80 5.64
CA THR A 97 -5.00 6.14 4.51
C THR A 97 -5.81 6.62 3.31
N ILE A 98 -6.93 5.94 3.02
CA ILE A 98 -7.80 6.33 1.92
C ILE A 98 -8.43 7.69 2.19
N ASP A 99 -8.91 7.91 3.42
CA ASP A 99 -9.49 9.20 3.82
C ASP A 99 -8.48 10.34 3.70
N GLN A 100 -7.22 10.08 4.06
CA GLN A 100 -6.14 11.04 3.92
C GLN A 100 -5.98 11.44 2.44
N TYR A 101 -5.97 10.46 1.55
CA TYR A 101 -5.89 10.70 0.10
C TYR A 101 -7.10 11.52 -0.39
N LEU A 102 -8.30 11.11 -0.01
CA LEU A 102 -9.53 11.77 -0.45
C LEU A 102 -9.66 13.19 0.10
N SER A 103 -9.04 13.47 1.24
CA SER A 103 -9.00 14.82 1.83
C SER A 103 -8.02 15.75 1.12
N GLY A 104 -7.33 15.29 0.09
CA GLY A 104 -6.42 16.10 -0.71
C GLY A 104 -4.95 16.01 -0.32
N HIS A 105 -4.58 15.10 0.57
CA HIS A 105 -3.18 14.90 0.95
C HIS A 105 -2.47 14.09 -0.13
N ARG A 106 -1.90 14.82 -1.07
CA ARG A 106 -1.17 14.28 -2.23
C ARG A 106 0.10 15.09 -2.39
N TYR A 107 1.22 14.44 -2.13
CA TYR A 107 2.53 15.09 -2.14
C TYR A 107 3.40 14.51 -3.24
N PRO A 108 4.32 15.29 -3.81
CA PRO A 108 5.17 14.79 -4.89
C PRO A 108 6.12 13.71 -4.40
N LEU A 109 6.49 12.80 -5.30
CA LEU A 109 7.45 11.73 -5.00
C LEU A 109 8.80 12.29 -4.55
N GLU A 110 9.15 13.49 -5.02
CA GLU A 110 10.41 14.16 -4.68
C GLU A 110 10.50 14.54 -3.20
N LEU A 111 9.40 14.43 -2.45
CA LEU A 111 9.44 14.55 -1.00
C LEU A 111 10.38 13.50 -0.39
N ILE A 112 10.48 12.35 -1.03
CA ILE A 112 11.37 11.26 -0.62
C ILE A 112 12.59 11.31 -1.52
N TYR A 113 13.77 11.43 -0.92
CA TYR A 113 15.02 11.47 -1.68
C TYR A 113 16.07 10.58 -1.01
N GLY A 114 17.09 10.26 -1.78
CA GLY A 114 18.13 9.36 -1.34
C GLY A 114 17.89 7.94 -1.83
N ASP A 115 18.85 7.13 -1.64
CA ASP A 115 18.87 5.76 -2.17
C ASP A 115 18.45 4.71 -1.15
#